data_642b8e39b8981f8a780be2cbfa14f581
#
_entry.id   642b8e39b8981f8a780be2cbfa14f581
#
_cell.length_a   1.000
_cell.length_b   1.000
_cell.length_c   1.000
_cell.angle_alpha   90.00
_cell.angle_beta   90.00
_cell.angle_gamma   90.00
#
_symmetry.space_group_name_H-M   'P 1'
#
loop_
_entity.id
_entity.type
_entity.pdbx_description
1 polymer ?
#
loop_
_entity_poly.entity_id
_entity_poly.type
_entity_poly.pdbx_seq_one_letter_code
_entity_poly.pdbx_strand_id
1 'polypeptide(L)'
;MKYKLSFLYCAAVLLACSSCNRYYYKPNAVNTPLFTDAGQAHLNVAGSIGSNTSDYDDDGTSYVFDLQASVSPVKHLGIIANYSTYGYTPDNPDVSTGNVDGKAHLLEFGVGGYYAKGNKFKLVTDCYVGYGTGQIRSDVDMRISRFFIQPGIGVHSPVFDAAFNLRLVSAKYSHFNAKGMSNEYLMQQKLINSSGRRIDNTTYAFVEPSFTVRTGYKFIKAQLQLVLAQEMTSVPWHYNPARYTVGLYFSLEDAIAEAMSGR
;
A
#
# COMPACT_ATOMS: atom_id res chain seq x y z
N MET A 1 -15.12 -12.78 30.13
CA MET A 1 -13.64 -12.77 30.03
C MET A 1 -13.10 -13.60 28.85
N LYS A 2 -13.78 -14.62 28.35
CA LYS A 2 -13.29 -15.50 27.24
C LYS A 2 -13.16 -14.82 25.87
N TYR A 3 -13.99 -13.83 25.55
CA TYR A 3 -13.94 -13.14 24.24
C TYR A 3 -12.76 -12.18 24.04
N LYS A 4 -12.19 -11.65 25.13
CA LYS A 4 -11.00 -10.79 25.06
C LYS A 4 -9.73 -11.57 24.65
N LEU A 5 -9.65 -12.83 25.02
CA LEU A 5 -8.51 -13.69 24.71
C LEU A 5 -8.51 -14.11 23.24
N SER A 6 -9.71 -14.40 22.67
CA SER A 6 -9.85 -14.78 21.25
C SER A 6 -9.48 -13.63 20.30
N PHE A 7 -9.80 -12.38 20.67
CA PHE A 7 -9.46 -11.22 19.86
C PHE A 7 -7.93 -10.96 19.87
N LEU A 8 -7.29 -11.19 21.03
CA LEU A 8 -5.82 -11.08 21.15
C LEU A 8 -5.10 -12.19 20.35
N TYR A 9 -5.65 -13.40 20.31
CA TYR A 9 -5.12 -14.51 19.51
C TYR A 9 -5.25 -14.26 18.01
N CYS A 10 -6.41 -13.75 17.54
CA CYS A 10 -6.56 -13.34 16.13
C CYS A 10 -5.61 -12.21 15.74
N ALA A 11 -5.40 -11.23 16.59
CA ALA A 11 -4.45 -10.14 16.35
C ALA A 11 -2.99 -10.65 16.35
N ALA A 12 -2.64 -11.60 17.23
CA ALA A 12 -1.31 -12.20 17.27
C ALA A 12 -1.03 -13.11 16.06
N VAL A 13 -2.02 -13.87 15.58
CA VAL A 13 -1.90 -14.71 14.37
C VAL A 13 -1.74 -13.85 13.11
N LEU A 14 -2.40 -12.69 13.05
CA LEU A 14 -2.24 -11.74 11.94
C LEU A 14 -0.85 -11.09 11.90
N LEU A 15 -0.16 -10.99 13.04
CA LEU A 15 1.21 -10.44 13.13
C LEU A 15 2.29 -11.47 12.77
N ALA A 16 1.97 -12.77 12.75
CA ALA A 16 2.95 -13.85 12.52
C ALA A 16 3.18 -14.22 11.05
N CYS A 17 2.49 -13.57 10.09
CA CYS A 17 2.57 -13.92 8.67
C CYS A 17 3.58 -13.05 7.88
N SER A 18 4.66 -12.56 8.50
CA SER A 18 5.76 -11.91 7.77
C SER A 18 6.84 -12.95 7.43
N SER A 19 6.67 -13.63 6.31
CA SER A 19 7.69 -14.51 5.73
C SER A 19 8.83 -13.68 5.14
N CYS A 20 10.07 -14.10 5.40
CA CYS A 20 11.29 -13.49 4.89
C CYS A 20 11.56 -13.93 3.46
N ASN A 21 11.16 -13.12 2.51
CA ASN A 21 11.56 -13.26 1.13
C ASN A 21 11.76 -11.87 0.52
N ARG A 22 12.71 -11.76 -0.40
CA ARG A 22 12.87 -10.56 -1.22
C ARG A 22 11.61 -10.36 -2.04
N TYR A 23 10.94 -9.22 -1.81
CA TYR A 23 9.69 -8.95 -2.47
C TYR A 23 9.89 -7.99 -3.64
N TYR A 24 9.57 -8.47 -4.83
CA TYR A 24 9.53 -7.64 -6.05
C TYR A 24 8.17 -6.96 -6.23
N TYR A 25 7.20 -7.29 -5.39
CA TYR A 25 5.92 -6.62 -5.27
C TYR A 25 5.47 -6.57 -3.81
N LYS A 26 5.03 -5.39 -3.41
CA LYS A 26 4.37 -5.15 -2.13
C LYS A 26 3.22 -4.19 -2.39
N PRO A 27 1.99 -4.48 -1.92
CA PRO A 27 0.90 -3.53 -2.06
C PRO A 27 1.26 -2.25 -1.30
N ASN A 28 0.92 -1.08 -1.85
CA ASN A 28 1.02 0.18 -1.12
C ASN A 28 -0.29 0.49 -0.41
N ALA A 29 -0.26 1.44 0.53
CA ALA A 29 -1.47 1.92 1.18
C ALA A 29 -2.47 2.45 0.14
N VAL A 30 -3.74 2.12 0.32
CA VAL A 30 -4.85 2.54 -0.53
C VAL A 30 -5.34 3.90 -0.06
N ASN A 31 -5.33 4.90 -0.95
CA ASN A 31 -5.87 6.21 -0.63
C ASN A 31 -7.40 6.13 -0.59
N THR A 32 -7.97 6.46 0.57
CA THR A 32 -9.40 6.34 0.86
C THR A 32 -9.92 7.71 1.33
N PRO A 33 -10.23 8.64 0.42
CA PRO A 33 -10.55 10.01 0.79
C PRO A 33 -11.86 10.15 1.58
N LEU A 34 -12.89 9.38 1.21
CA LEU A 34 -14.25 9.48 1.74
C LEU A 34 -14.82 10.92 1.61
N PHE A 35 -14.64 11.53 0.45
CA PHE A 35 -15.18 12.85 0.15
C PHE A 35 -16.69 12.89 0.27
N THR A 36 -17.18 13.97 0.85
CA THR A 36 -18.62 14.19 1.04
C THR A 36 -19.12 15.44 0.32
N ASP A 37 -18.21 16.37 0.00
CA ASP A 37 -18.53 17.61 -0.72
C ASP A 37 -17.34 18.15 -1.51
N ALA A 38 -17.58 19.20 -2.31
CA ALA A 38 -16.54 19.94 -3.02
C ALA A 38 -15.67 20.75 -2.05
N GLY A 39 -14.44 21.05 -2.45
CA GLY A 39 -13.49 21.86 -1.68
C GLY A 39 -12.75 21.11 -0.58
N GLN A 40 -13.04 19.82 -0.39
CA GLN A 40 -12.32 19.00 0.59
C GLN A 40 -10.92 18.65 0.10
N ALA A 41 -9.97 18.69 1.03
CA ALA A 41 -8.57 18.32 0.78
C ALA A 41 -8.02 17.56 2.00
N HIS A 42 -7.43 16.41 1.73
CA HIS A 42 -6.97 15.50 2.77
C HIS A 42 -5.50 15.11 2.57
N LEU A 43 -4.80 14.91 3.68
CA LEU A 43 -3.45 14.41 3.73
C LEU A 43 -3.40 13.22 4.69
N ASN A 44 -2.70 12.15 4.29
CA ASN A 44 -2.45 11.01 5.16
C ASN A 44 -0.97 10.64 5.13
N VAL A 45 -0.40 10.46 6.32
CA VAL A 45 0.97 9.99 6.53
C VAL A 45 0.89 8.70 7.33
N ALA A 46 1.38 7.60 6.77
CA ALA A 46 1.30 6.29 7.38
C ALA A 46 2.59 5.49 7.20
N GLY A 47 2.81 4.52 8.04
CA GLY A 47 3.95 3.64 7.94
C GLY A 47 3.85 2.43 8.83
N SER A 48 4.82 1.54 8.71
CA SER A 48 5.08 0.44 9.64
C SER A 48 6.55 0.06 9.59
N ILE A 49 7.03 -0.48 10.69
CA ILE A 49 8.36 -1.08 10.84
C ILE A 49 8.14 -2.52 11.29
N GLY A 50 8.86 -3.45 10.68
CA GLY A 50 8.83 -4.85 11.05
C GLY A 50 10.24 -5.43 11.08
N SER A 51 10.52 -6.31 12.03
CA SER A 51 11.68 -7.18 12.00
C SER A 51 11.27 -8.50 11.41
N ASN A 52 12.07 -9.02 10.51
CA ASN A 52 11.93 -10.37 10.01
C ASN A 52 12.84 -11.27 10.83
N THR A 53 12.26 -12.21 11.56
CA THR A 53 12.97 -13.31 12.16
C THR A 53 12.51 -14.58 11.45
N SER A 54 13.36 -15.18 10.64
CA SER A 54 13.08 -16.48 10.03
C SER A 54 14.17 -17.48 10.44
N ASP A 55 13.83 -18.77 10.43
CA ASP A 55 14.74 -19.88 10.68
C ASP A 55 15.83 -20.06 9.58
N TYR A 56 15.89 -19.14 8.61
CA TYR A 56 16.89 -19.10 7.55
C TYR A 56 17.56 -17.72 7.56
N ASP A 57 18.86 -17.65 7.38
CA ASP A 57 19.85 -16.56 7.47
C ASP A 57 19.48 -15.16 6.91
N ASP A 58 18.22 -14.83 6.76
CA ASP A 58 17.71 -13.57 6.20
C ASP A 58 17.05 -12.65 7.26
N ASP A 59 17.61 -12.62 8.46
CA ASP A 59 17.18 -11.68 9.49
C ASP A 59 17.47 -10.24 9.06
N GLY A 60 16.51 -9.34 9.33
CA GLY A 60 16.68 -7.94 8.94
C GLY A 60 15.48 -7.08 9.32
N THR A 61 15.65 -5.79 9.13
CA THR A 61 14.62 -4.78 9.40
C THR A 61 13.96 -4.31 8.11
N SER A 62 12.63 -4.33 8.08
CA SER A 62 11.84 -3.76 6.98
C SER A 62 11.06 -2.53 7.44
N TYR A 63 10.93 -1.56 6.56
CA TYR A 63 10.09 -0.39 6.80
C TYR A 63 9.21 -0.09 5.59
N VAL A 64 8.09 0.54 5.86
CA VAL A 64 7.22 1.13 4.84
C VAL A 64 6.82 2.53 5.27
N PHE A 65 6.69 3.41 4.29
CA PHE A 65 6.20 4.77 4.47
C PHE A 65 5.30 5.14 3.31
N ASP A 66 4.16 5.74 3.63
CA ASP A 66 3.16 6.21 2.68
C ASP A 66 2.81 7.67 2.97
N LEU A 67 2.82 8.48 1.93
CA LEU A 67 2.28 9.83 1.91
C LEU A 67 1.16 9.88 0.86
N GLN A 68 -0.03 10.24 1.29
CA GLN A 68 -1.20 10.28 0.43
C GLN A 68 -1.85 11.65 0.51
N ALA A 69 -2.16 12.22 -0.64
CA ALA A 69 -2.92 13.46 -0.76
C ALA A 69 -4.16 13.21 -1.60
N SER A 70 -5.23 13.93 -1.31
CA SER A 70 -6.44 13.87 -2.10
C SER A 70 -7.21 15.17 -2.04
N VAL A 71 -7.93 15.51 -3.12
CA VAL A 71 -8.70 16.74 -3.25
C VAL A 71 -9.98 16.50 -4.04
N SER A 72 -11.06 17.14 -3.62
CA SER A 72 -12.33 17.21 -4.35
C SER A 72 -12.54 18.64 -4.88
N PRO A 73 -12.07 18.95 -6.09
CA PRO A 73 -12.16 20.32 -6.62
C PRO A 73 -13.59 20.74 -6.95
N VAL A 74 -14.42 19.80 -7.36
CA VAL A 74 -15.84 19.98 -7.61
C VAL A 74 -16.62 18.78 -7.08
N LYS A 75 -17.90 18.97 -6.84
CA LYS A 75 -18.76 17.91 -6.30
C LYS A 75 -18.72 16.67 -7.19
N HIS A 76 -18.63 15.51 -6.54
CA HIS A 76 -18.57 14.19 -7.18
C HIS A 76 -17.27 13.89 -7.96
N LEU A 77 -16.27 14.76 -7.95
CA LEU A 77 -14.97 14.52 -8.58
C LEU A 77 -13.88 14.51 -7.50
N GLY A 78 -13.10 13.44 -7.45
CA GLY A 78 -11.95 13.29 -6.58
C GLY A 78 -10.65 13.05 -7.36
N ILE A 79 -9.57 13.63 -6.88
CA ILE A 79 -8.20 13.40 -7.37
C ILE A 79 -7.40 12.86 -6.20
N ILE A 80 -6.62 11.82 -6.43
CA ILE A 80 -5.77 11.19 -5.44
C ILE A 80 -4.32 11.12 -5.92
N ALA A 81 -3.38 11.29 -4.99
CA ALA A 81 -1.95 11.13 -5.22
C ALA A 81 -1.35 10.32 -4.08
N ASN A 82 -0.46 9.38 -4.40
CA ASN A 82 0.18 8.50 -3.44
C ASN A 82 1.67 8.46 -3.71
N TYR A 83 2.48 8.64 -2.69
CA TYR A 83 3.89 8.28 -2.67
C TYR A 83 4.09 7.17 -1.65
N SER A 84 4.69 6.08 -2.06
CA SER A 84 4.97 4.93 -1.21
C SER A 84 6.43 4.55 -1.32
N THR A 85 7.06 4.26 -0.21
CA THR A 85 8.40 3.65 -0.19
C THR A 85 8.42 2.49 0.78
N TYR A 86 9.21 1.48 0.46
CA TYR A 86 9.55 0.42 1.38
C TYR A 86 11.02 0.07 1.23
N GLY A 87 11.61 -0.42 2.30
CA GLY A 87 12.98 -0.87 2.31
C GLY A 87 13.16 -2.06 3.23
N TYR A 88 14.24 -2.76 2.99
CA TYR A 88 14.74 -3.88 3.78
C TYR A 88 16.24 -3.72 3.96
N THR A 89 16.71 -3.90 5.18
CA THR A 89 18.13 -3.91 5.53
C THR A 89 18.43 -5.23 6.22
N PRO A 90 19.23 -6.12 5.62
CA PRO A 90 19.61 -7.39 6.23
C PRO A 90 20.57 -7.17 7.39
N ASP A 91 20.50 -8.01 8.41
CA ASP A 91 21.44 -7.97 9.54
C ASP A 91 22.83 -8.48 9.14
N ASN A 92 22.89 -9.44 8.20
CA ASN A 92 24.12 -10.00 7.64
C ASN A 92 24.12 -9.85 6.12
N PRO A 93 24.55 -8.70 5.57
CA PRO A 93 24.57 -8.50 4.13
C PRO A 93 25.59 -9.40 3.44
N ASP A 94 25.18 -10.09 2.38
CA ASP A 94 26.06 -10.90 1.53
C ASP A 94 25.64 -10.79 0.06
N VAL A 95 26.49 -10.17 -0.73
CA VAL A 95 26.28 -9.96 -2.17
C VAL A 95 26.23 -11.29 -2.93
N SER A 96 26.97 -12.32 -2.51
CA SER A 96 27.03 -13.60 -3.22
C SER A 96 25.73 -14.37 -3.14
N THR A 97 25.02 -14.27 -2.03
CA THR A 97 23.68 -14.82 -1.82
C THR A 97 22.56 -13.85 -2.21
N GLY A 98 22.93 -12.62 -2.64
CA GLY A 98 22.01 -11.52 -2.92
C GLY A 98 21.33 -10.96 -1.68
N ASN A 99 21.79 -11.28 -0.47
CA ASN A 99 21.29 -10.69 0.77
C ASN A 99 21.83 -9.26 0.92
N VAL A 100 21.16 -8.32 0.25
CA VAL A 100 21.56 -6.92 0.12
C VAL A 100 20.39 -6.00 0.50
N ASP A 101 20.71 -4.75 0.78
CA ASP A 101 19.71 -3.70 1.00
C ASP A 101 18.73 -3.64 -0.18
N GLY A 102 17.44 -3.66 0.16
CA GLY A 102 16.36 -3.49 -0.80
C GLY A 102 15.63 -2.17 -0.57
N LYS A 103 15.40 -1.40 -1.64
CA LYS A 103 14.61 -0.16 -1.60
C LYS A 103 13.69 -0.09 -2.81
N ALA A 104 12.46 0.32 -2.56
CA ALA A 104 11.54 0.62 -3.64
C ALA A 104 10.74 1.88 -3.32
N HIS A 105 10.37 2.60 -4.37
CA HIS A 105 9.44 3.71 -4.28
C HIS A 105 8.45 3.64 -5.43
N LEU A 106 7.26 4.17 -5.19
CA LEU A 106 6.15 4.19 -6.13
C LEU A 106 5.42 5.53 -6.00
N LEU A 107 5.17 6.19 -7.10
CA LEU A 107 4.34 7.39 -7.20
C LEU A 107 3.11 7.05 -8.05
N GLU A 108 1.92 7.29 -7.54
CA GLU A 108 0.65 7.03 -8.21
C GLU A 108 -0.24 8.27 -8.21
N PHE A 109 -0.99 8.45 -9.29
CA PHE A 109 -2.04 9.46 -9.43
C PHE A 109 -3.31 8.79 -9.91
N GLY A 110 -4.45 9.28 -9.42
CA GLY A 110 -5.76 8.77 -9.83
C GLY A 110 -6.81 9.87 -9.83
N VAL A 111 -7.82 9.65 -10.63
CA VAL A 111 -9.02 10.48 -10.72
C VAL A 111 -10.25 9.58 -10.66
N GLY A 112 -11.31 10.06 -10.05
CA GLY A 112 -12.51 9.24 -9.90
C GLY A 112 -13.72 10.03 -9.43
N GLY A 113 -14.83 9.32 -9.34
CA GLY A 113 -16.07 9.86 -8.85
C GLY A 113 -16.40 9.36 -7.46
N TYR A 114 -17.14 10.16 -6.71
CA TYR A 114 -17.70 9.76 -5.42
C TYR A 114 -19.16 10.21 -5.28
N TYR A 115 -19.89 9.51 -4.42
CA TYR A 115 -21.23 9.88 -4.02
C TYR A 115 -21.39 9.67 -2.52
N ALA A 116 -21.93 10.67 -1.82
CA ALA A 116 -22.13 10.63 -0.38
C ALA A 116 -23.61 10.89 -0.03
N LYS A 117 -24.15 10.11 0.90
CA LYS A 117 -25.53 10.24 1.38
C LYS A 117 -25.59 10.03 2.89
N GLY A 118 -26.37 10.85 3.57
CA GLY A 118 -26.59 10.80 5.03
C GLY A 118 -26.31 12.14 5.69
N ASN A 119 -26.54 12.22 6.99
CA ASN A 119 -26.36 13.44 7.78
C ASN A 119 -25.14 13.30 8.70
N LYS A 120 -25.31 12.75 9.89
CA LYS A 120 -24.25 12.55 10.89
C LYS A 120 -23.26 11.45 10.48
N PHE A 121 -23.78 10.37 9.95
CA PHE A 121 -23.02 9.29 9.32
C PHE A 121 -23.33 9.34 7.84
N LYS A 122 -22.30 9.62 7.04
CA LYS A 122 -22.43 9.68 5.58
C LYS A 122 -21.90 8.39 5.00
N LEU A 123 -22.73 7.64 4.29
CA LEU A 123 -22.32 6.54 3.45
C LEU A 123 -21.68 7.15 2.20
N VAL A 124 -20.45 6.76 1.91
CA VAL A 124 -19.69 7.21 0.73
C VAL A 124 -19.40 6.00 -0.14
N THR A 125 -19.66 6.14 -1.43
CA THR A 125 -19.21 5.21 -2.45
C THR A 125 -18.34 5.95 -3.43
N ASP A 126 -17.25 5.35 -3.87
CA ASP A 126 -16.32 5.97 -4.81
C ASP A 126 -15.75 4.95 -5.79
N CYS A 127 -15.16 5.46 -6.88
CA CYS A 127 -14.39 4.64 -7.79
C CYS A 127 -13.31 5.53 -8.43
N TYR A 128 -12.04 5.13 -8.26
CA TYR A 128 -10.89 5.80 -8.84
C TYR A 128 -10.23 4.92 -9.90
N VAL A 129 -9.70 5.58 -10.92
CA VAL A 129 -8.77 4.97 -11.88
C VAL A 129 -7.47 5.74 -11.84
N GLY A 130 -6.35 5.06 -11.97
CA GLY A 130 -5.08 5.72 -11.85
C GLY A 130 -3.92 4.94 -12.43
N TYR A 131 -2.79 5.63 -12.47
CA TYR A 131 -1.53 5.11 -12.97
C TYR A 131 -0.41 5.49 -12.01
N GLY A 132 0.58 4.60 -11.90
CA GLY A 132 1.76 4.81 -11.10
C GLY A 132 3.02 4.28 -11.75
N THR A 133 4.13 4.85 -11.33
CA THR A 133 5.47 4.41 -11.73
C THR A 133 6.42 4.45 -10.55
N GLY A 134 7.38 3.53 -10.55
CA GLY A 134 8.32 3.41 -9.45
C GLY A 134 9.60 2.67 -9.84
N GLN A 135 10.47 2.55 -8.87
CA GLN A 135 11.74 1.84 -8.99
C GLN A 135 11.89 0.84 -7.84
N ILE A 136 12.46 -0.31 -8.16
CA ILE A 136 12.91 -1.33 -7.21
C ILE A 136 14.42 -1.44 -7.38
N ARG A 137 15.15 -1.32 -6.28
CA ARG A 137 16.61 -1.49 -6.20
C ARG A 137 16.93 -2.46 -5.09
N SER A 138 17.47 -3.61 -5.45
CA SER A 138 17.83 -4.68 -4.53
C SER A 138 18.98 -5.49 -5.14
N ASP A 139 18.93 -6.79 -5.05
CA ASP A 139 19.74 -7.76 -5.81
C ASP A 139 19.65 -7.53 -7.33
N VAL A 140 18.49 -7.10 -7.80
CA VAL A 140 18.25 -6.62 -9.16
C VAL A 140 17.64 -5.22 -9.14
N ASP A 141 17.88 -4.45 -10.20
CA ASP A 141 17.23 -3.17 -10.39
C ASP A 141 16.17 -3.27 -11.50
N MET A 142 14.99 -2.67 -11.27
CA MET A 142 13.94 -2.62 -12.27
C MET A 142 13.00 -1.44 -12.02
N ARG A 143 12.24 -1.06 -13.05
CA ARG A 143 11.13 -0.13 -12.94
C ARG A 143 9.82 -0.89 -12.92
N ILE A 144 8.85 -0.37 -12.17
CA ILE A 144 7.47 -0.85 -12.15
C ILE A 144 6.55 0.24 -12.66
N SER A 145 5.60 -0.14 -13.51
CA SER A 145 4.46 0.69 -13.93
C SER A 145 3.19 -0.02 -13.52
N ARG A 146 2.23 0.71 -12.96
CA ARG A 146 0.97 0.15 -12.46
C ARG A 146 -0.20 0.95 -13.00
N PHE A 147 -1.22 0.27 -13.46
CA PHE A 147 -2.55 0.81 -13.69
C PHE A 147 -3.49 0.22 -12.64
N PHE A 148 -4.40 1.00 -12.10
CA PHE A 148 -5.36 0.50 -11.12
C PHE A 148 -6.77 1.04 -11.33
N ILE A 149 -7.75 0.25 -10.89
CA ILE A 149 -9.14 0.64 -10.70
C ILE A 149 -9.50 0.31 -9.26
N GLN A 150 -10.09 1.26 -8.54
CA GLN A 150 -10.32 1.19 -7.10
C GLN A 150 -11.74 1.60 -6.76
N PRO A 151 -12.74 0.71 -6.86
CA PRO A 151 -14.05 0.92 -6.22
C PRO A 151 -13.93 0.84 -4.70
N GLY A 152 -14.72 1.67 -4.02
CA GLY A 152 -14.75 1.75 -2.57
C GLY A 152 -16.13 2.04 -2.00
N ILE A 153 -16.31 1.66 -0.75
CA ILE A 153 -17.47 1.99 0.07
C ILE A 153 -17.02 2.26 1.50
N GLY A 154 -17.57 3.27 2.13
CA GLY A 154 -17.23 3.58 3.51
C GLY A 154 -18.26 4.45 4.20
N VAL A 155 -18.05 4.62 5.49
CA VAL A 155 -18.83 5.50 6.35
C VAL A 155 -17.89 6.59 6.87
N HIS A 156 -18.31 7.84 6.71
CA HIS A 156 -17.63 9.02 7.23
C HIS A 156 -18.44 9.69 8.32
N SER A 157 -17.77 10.08 9.41
CA SER A 157 -18.32 10.94 10.45
C SER A 157 -17.21 11.85 11.02
N PRO A 158 -17.57 12.88 11.81
CA PRO A 158 -16.56 13.77 12.40
C PRO A 158 -15.50 13.08 13.27
N VAL A 159 -15.84 11.95 13.90
CA VAL A 159 -14.96 11.26 14.87
C VAL A 159 -14.50 9.87 14.40
N PHE A 160 -15.17 9.29 13.41
CA PHE A 160 -14.94 7.91 13.01
C PHE A 160 -15.18 7.72 11.51
N ASP A 161 -14.26 7.01 10.85
CA ASP A 161 -14.43 6.53 9.48
C ASP A 161 -14.13 5.03 9.43
N ALA A 162 -14.84 4.32 8.56
CA ALA A 162 -14.53 2.96 8.18
C ALA A 162 -14.75 2.79 6.69
N ALA A 163 -13.84 2.13 6.00
CA ALA A 163 -13.97 1.90 4.56
C ALA A 163 -13.41 0.54 4.14
N PHE A 164 -14.00 0.04 3.08
CA PHE A 164 -13.51 -1.09 2.31
C PHE A 164 -13.29 -0.64 0.85
N ASN A 165 -12.11 -0.94 0.32
CA ASN A 165 -11.80 -0.72 -1.10
C ASN A 165 -11.34 -2.04 -1.71
N LEU A 166 -11.67 -2.24 -2.98
CA LEU A 166 -11.18 -3.34 -3.79
C LEU A 166 -10.36 -2.77 -4.95
N ARG A 167 -9.03 -2.82 -4.86
CA ARG A 167 -8.18 -2.31 -5.92
C ARG A 167 -7.76 -3.43 -6.86
N LEU A 168 -8.05 -3.27 -8.15
CA LEU A 168 -7.58 -4.13 -9.22
C LEU A 168 -6.34 -3.49 -9.84
N VAL A 169 -5.23 -4.20 -9.87
CA VAL A 169 -3.93 -3.68 -10.30
C VAL A 169 -3.40 -4.50 -11.47
N SER A 170 -2.93 -3.79 -12.50
CA SER A 170 -2.12 -4.33 -13.58
C SER A 170 -0.70 -3.77 -13.44
N ALA A 171 0.29 -4.62 -13.17
CA ALA A 171 1.68 -4.26 -12.94
C ALA A 171 2.58 -4.79 -14.06
N LYS A 172 3.45 -3.93 -14.58
CA LYS A 172 4.45 -4.28 -15.60
C LYS A 172 5.82 -3.81 -15.15
N TYR A 173 6.81 -4.71 -15.24
CA TYR A 173 8.20 -4.39 -14.99
C TYR A 173 8.91 -4.00 -16.29
N SER A 174 10.00 -3.26 -16.15
CA SER A 174 10.85 -2.83 -17.26
C SER A 174 12.25 -2.48 -16.77
N HIS A 175 13.20 -2.29 -17.68
CA HIS A 175 14.59 -1.91 -17.35
C HIS A 175 15.24 -2.88 -16.36
N PHE A 176 15.01 -4.18 -16.55
CA PHE A 176 15.60 -5.21 -15.72
C PHE A 176 17.13 -5.21 -15.85
N ASN A 177 17.81 -5.03 -14.72
CA ASN A 177 19.27 -5.10 -14.61
C ASN A 177 19.63 -6.09 -13.51
N ALA A 178 20.30 -7.16 -13.90
CA ALA A 178 20.69 -8.25 -13.01
C ALA A 178 21.87 -7.91 -12.08
N LYS A 179 22.54 -6.77 -12.25
CA LYS A 179 23.68 -6.31 -11.41
C LYS A 179 24.82 -7.33 -11.28
N GLY A 180 24.99 -8.18 -12.29
CA GLY A 180 26.02 -9.23 -12.29
C GLY A 180 25.63 -10.53 -11.59
N MET A 181 24.40 -10.68 -11.13
CA MET A 181 23.87 -11.94 -10.58
C MET A 181 23.90 -13.04 -11.64
N SER A 182 24.19 -14.27 -11.23
CA SER A 182 24.24 -15.42 -12.12
C SER A 182 22.85 -15.82 -12.63
N ASN A 183 22.78 -16.50 -13.77
CA ASN A 183 21.51 -17.01 -14.28
C ASN A 183 20.88 -18.05 -13.33
N GLU A 184 21.71 -18.84 -12.64
CA GLU A 184 21.27 -19.81 -11.65
C GLU A 184 20.57 -19.12 -10.50
N TYR A 185 21.15 -18.03 -9.97
CA TYR A 185 20.54 -17.20 -8.94
C TYR A 185 19.21 -16.61 -9.40
N LEU A 186 19.17 -16.00 -10.59
CA LEU A 186 17.95 -15.39 -11.13
C LEU A 186 16.83 -16.42 -11.36
N MET A 187 17.18 -17.65 -11.76
CA MET A 187 16.22 -18.77 -11.86
C MET A 187 15.74 -19.24 -10.49
N GLN A 188 16.61 -19.30 -9.50
CA GLN A 188 16.23 -19.64 -8.12
C GLN A 188 15.25 -18.62 -7.54
N GLN A 189 15.47 -17.32 -7.79
CA GLN A 189 14.56 -16.24 -7.41
C GLN A 189 13.32 -16.14 -8.32
N LYS A 190 13.22 -16.99 -9.34
CA LYS A 190 12.12 -17.03 -10.34
C LYS A 190 11.94 -15.72 -11.12
N LEU A 191 13.01 -14.93 -11.23
CA LEU A 191 13.05 -13.71 -12.04
C LEU A 191 13.24 -14.00 -13.53
N ILE A 192 13.82 -15.16 -13.82
CA ILE A 192 13.96 -15.74 -15.15
C ILE A 192 13.43 -17.17 -15.10
N ASN A 193 12.65 -17.58 -16.07
CA ASN A 193 12.23 -18.99 -16.18
C ASN A 193 13.25 -19.83 -16.94
N SER A 194 13.04 -21.15 -16.96
CA SER A 194 13.89 -22.12 -17.68
C SER A 194 14.02 -21.85 -19.18
N SER A 195 13.08 -21.11 -19.78
CA SER A 195 13.11 -20.68 -21.20
C SER A 195 13.81 -19.33 -21.39
N GLY A 196 14.42 -18.73 -20.37
CA GLY A 196 15.07 -17.43 -20.42
C GLY A 196 14.11 -16.24 -20.42
N ARG A 197 12.80 -16.46 -20.20
CA ARG A 197 11.82 -15.37 -20.13
C ARG A 197 11.93 -14.67 -18.79
N ARG A 198 12.16 -13.36 -18.81
CA ARG A 198 12.36 -12.54 -17.63
C ARG A 198 11.04 -11.98 -17.09
N ILE A 199 11.06 -11.52 -15.83
CA ILE A 199 9.94 -10.87 -15.15
C ILE A 199 9.39 -9.67 -15.93
N ASP A 200 10.23 -8.92 -16.63
CA ASP A 200 9.85 -7.72 -17.39
C ASP A 200 9.17 -8.01 -18.75
N ASN A 201 9.04 -9.29 -19.13
CA ASN A 201 8.39 -9.70 -20.37
C ASN A 201 6.89 -10.02 -20.21
N THR A 202 6.33 -9.77 -19.03
CA THR A 202 4.93 -10.13 -18.71
C THR A 202 4.27 -9.02 -17.90
N THR A 203 2.95 -8.90 -18.04
CA THR A 203 2.11 -8.08 -17.19
C THR A 203 1.46 -8.97 -16.13
N TYR A 204 1.49 -8.54 -14.88
CA TYR A 204 0.94 -9.25 -13.73
C TYR A 204 -0.29 -8.52 -13.22
N ALA A 205 -1.30 -9.27 -12.82
CA ALA A 205 -2.53 -8.71 -12.27
C ALA A 205 -2.71 -9.14 -10.82
N PHE A 206 -3.13 -8.18 -9.98
CA PHE A 206 -3.43 -8.39 -8.57
C PHE A 206 -4.79 -7.84 -8.23
N VAL A 207 -5.46 -8.47 -7.26
CA VAL A 207 -6.59 -7.90 -6.54
C VAL A 207 -6.12 -7.53 -5.14
N GLU A 208 -6.41 -6.29 -4.73
CA GLU A 208 -5.96 -5.75 -3.45
C GLU A 208 -7.17 -5.24 -2.64
N PRO A 209 -7.85 -6.12 -1.88
CA PRO A 209 -8.81 -5.67 -0.89
C PRO A 209 -8.11 -4.91 0.23
N SER A 210 -8.71 -3.79 0.67
CA SER A 210 -8.19 -3.00 1.78
C SER A 210 -9.29 -2.60 2.77
N PHE A 211 -8.91 -2.57 4.04
CA PHE A 211 -9.75 -2.13 5.15
C PHE A 211 -9.09 -0.97 5.84
N THR A 212 -9.80 0.14 5.96
CA THR A 212 -9.33 1.36 6.62
C THR A 212 -10.26 1.72 7.75
N VAL A 213 -9.70 1.99 8.92
CA VAL A 213 -10.42 2.52 10.06
C VAL A 213 -9.70 3.76 10.55
N ARG A 214 -10.45 4.84 10.82
CA ARG A 214 -9.95 6.07 11.40
C ARG A 214 -10.77 6.48 12.59
N THR A 215 -10.09 6.98 13.60
CA THR A 215 -10.73 7.57 14.78
C THR A 215 -9.96 8.77 15.25
N GLY A 216 -10.68 9.78 15.68
CA GLY A 216 -10.07 11.03 16.12
C GLY A 216 -11.08 12.13 16.30
N TYR A 217 -10.65 13.37 16.16
CA TYR A 217 -11.49 14.51 16.37
C TYR A 217 -11.25 15.59 15.32
N LYS A 218 -12.33 16.10 14.73
CA LYS A 218 -12.30 17.17 13.73
C LYS A 218 -11.29 16.85 12.60
N PHE A 219 -10.28 17.69 12.46
CA PHE A 219 -9.33 17.68 11.35
C PHE A 219 -8.21 16.64 11.46
N ILE A 220 -8.09 15.91 12.60
CA ILE A 220 -7.04 14.90 12.78
C ILE A 220 -7.63 13.57 13.25
N LYS A 221 -7.28 12.47 12.58
CA LYS A 221 -7.67 11.11 12.93
C LYS A 221 -6.46 10.17 12.87
N ALA A 222 -6.34 9.31 13.87
CA ALA A 222 -5.46 8.15 13.78
C ALA A 222 -6.05 7.15 12.78
N GLN A 223 -5.20 6.57 11.93
CA GLN A 223 -5.58 5.62 10.90
C GLN A 223 -4.90 4.28 11.12
N LEU A 224 -5.67 3.20 10.95
CA LEU A 224 -5.19 1.84 10.74
C LEU A 224 -5.65 1.37 9.36
N GLN A 225 -4.76 0.77 8.59
CA GLN A 225 -5.11 0.19 7.31
C GLN A 225 -4.43 -1.18 7.13
N LEU A 226 -5.21 -2.12 6.63
CA LEU A 226 -4.77 -3.41 6.13
C LEU A 226 -5.02 -3.44 4.63
N VAL A 227 -4.00 -3.78 3.84
CA VAL A 227 -4.10 -4.08 2.42
C VAL A 227 -3.61 -5.50 2.20
N LEU A 228 -4.43 -6.32 1.56
CA LEU A 228 -4.02 -7.65 1.11
C LEU A 228 -3.76 -7.59 -0.39
N ALA A 229 -2.88 -8.46 -0.88
CA ALA A 229 -2.64 -8.63 -2.32
C ALA A 229 -2.78 -10.11 -2.66
N GLN A 230 -3.62 -10.40 -3.64
CA GLN A 230 -3.79 -11.72 -4.20
C GLN A 230 -3.53 -11.66 -5.70
N GLU A 231 -2.72 -12.58 -6.21
CA GLU A 231 -2.46 -12.70 -7.63
C GLU A 231 -3.72 -13.14 -8.40
N MET A 232 -3.95 -12.52 -9.53
CA MET A 232 -4.97 -12.94 -10.52
C MET A 232 -4.34 -13.62 -11.73
N THR A 233 -3.05 -13.43 -11.93
CA THR A 233 -2.24 -14.10 -12.94
C THR A 233 -1.14 -14.89 -12.24
N SER A 234 -0.62 -15.94 -12.85
CA SER A 234 0.49 -16.70 -12.28
C SER A 234 1.71 -15.82 -12.06
N VAL A 235 2.09 -15.64 -10.79
CA VAL A 235 3.25 -14.87 -10.34
C VAL A 235 4.28 -15.86 -9.79
N PRO A 236 5.34 -16.19 -10.54
CA PRO A 236 6.30 -17.20 -10.12
C PRO A 236 7.27 -16.72 -9.04
N TRP A 237 7.51 -15.41 -8.94
CA TRP A 237 8.44 -14.77 -8.01
C TRP A 237 7.74 -14.40 -6.69
N HIS A 238 8.53 -14.06 -5.67
CA HIS A 238 8.01 -13.77 -4.34
C HIS A 238 7.42 -12.34 -4.25
N TYR A 239 6.20 -12.26 -3.70
CA TYR A 239 5.55 -10.99 -3.39
C TYR A 239 5.00 -11.00 -1.95
N ASN A 240 4.88 -9.82 -1.36
CA ASN A 240 4.29 -9.70 -0.03
C ASN A 240 2.76 -9.64 -0.16
N PRO A 241 2.01 -10.60 0.42
CA PRO A 241 0.56 -10.65 0.28
C PRO A 241 -0.18 -9.67 1.20
N ALA A 242 0.51 -9.01 2.15
CA ALA A 242 -0.16 -8.16 3.12
C ALA A 242 0.67 -6.93 3.49
N ARG A 243 -0.01 -5.82 3.78
CA ARG A 243 0.57 -4.59 4.29
C ARG A 243 -0.30 -4.02 5.39
N TYR A 244 0.31 -3.75 6.54
CA TYR A 244 -0.28 -3.05 7.68
C TYR A 244 0.34 -1.68 7.77
N THR A 245 -0.47 -0.65 8.01
CA THR A 245 0.04 0.69 8.26
C THR A 245 -0.74 1.36 9.38
N VAL A 246 -0.01 2.11 10.19
CA VAL A 246 -0.54 3.04 11.19
C VAL A 246 -0.19 4.45 10.74
N GLY A 247 -1.10 5.39 10.88
CA GLY A 247 -0.87 6.74 10.38
C GLY A 247 -1.75 7.79 10.98
N LEU A 248 -1.57 9.01 10.49
CA LEU A 248 -2.36 10.19 10.81
C LEU A 248 -3.01 10.71 9.52
N TYR A 249 -4.30 10.91 9.59
CA TYR A 249 -5.11 11.51 8.55
C TYR A 249 -5.51 12.92 8.95
N PHE A 250 -5.40 13.84 8.02
CA PHE A 250 -5.71 15.26 8.21
C PHE A 250 -6.75 15.71 7.17
N SER A 251 -7.81 16.38 7.65
CA SER A 251 -8.78 17.12 6.85
C SER A 251 -8.35 18.59 6.85
N LEU A 252 -7.84 19.06 5.72
CA LEU A 252 -7.27 20.42 5.65
C LEU A 252 -8.37 21.49 5.68
N GLU A 253 -9.53 21.22 5.08
CA GLU A 253 -10.69 22.09 5.12
C GLU A 253 -11.21 22.30 6.54
N ASP A 254 -11.27 21.23 7.34
CA ASP A 254 -11.69 21.32 8.75
C ASP A 254 -10.65 22.05 9.60
N ALA A 255 -9.35 21.86 9.33
CA ALA A 255 -8.28 22.58 10.01
C ALA A 255 -8.34 24.09 9.73
N ILE A 256 -8.59 24.48 8.47
CA ILE A 256 -8.76 25.90 8.08
C ILE A 256 -10.01 26.49 8.74
N ALA A 257 -11.14 25.77 8.71
CA ALA A 257 -12.38 26.21 9.34
C ALA A 257 -12.20 26.46 10.86
N GLU A 258 -11.50 25.57 11.55
CA GLU A 258 -11.19 25.71 12.98
C GLU A 258 -10.29 26.92 13.25
N ALA A 259 -9.24 27.11 12.44
CA ALA A 259 -8.34 28.25 12.57
C ALA A 259 -9.07 29.62 12.35
N MET A 260 -10.07 29.65 11.47
CA MET A 260 -10.85 30.83 11.19
C MET A 260 -11.94 31.11 12.26
N SER A 261 -12.47 30.05 12.89
CA SER A 261 -13.50 30.17 13.94
C SER A 261 -12.93 30.60 15.31
N GLY A 262 -11.66 30.40 15.55
CA GLY A 262 -10.94 30.78 16.76
C GLY A 262 -10.49 32.25 16.82
N ARG A 263 -10.84 33.04 15.78
CA ARG A 263 -10.68 34.52 15.74
C ARG A 263 -12.00 35.20 15.97
#